data_474d3b276477ea6d40ec3e7a99bbee7e
#
_entry.id   474d3b276477ea6d40ec3e7a99bbee7e
#
_cell.length_a   1.000
_cell.length_b   1.000
_cell.length_c   1.000
_cell.angle_alpha   90.00
_cell.angle_beta   90.00
_cell.angle_gamma   90.00
#
_symmetry.space_group_name_H-M   'P 1'
#
loop_
_entity.id
_entity.type
_entity.pdbx_description
1 polymer ?
#
loop_
_entity_poly.entity_id
_entity_poly.type
_entity_poly.pdbx_seq_one_letter_code
_entity_poly.pdbx_strand_id
1 'polypeptide(L)'
;QIVKEINEIEITKLRVPELRDRLAVRHGRYIEQDADDKKTFKFEREDLGLLVDFLAELFKEEGHKLIGIRGMPRVGKTESIVAGSVCAHKRWLFISSTLIKQTVRRSLFKGEYDSNHVYIIDGAVTARELNPEHQELVREVMTLPSIKVVEHPDLFVESCNYNMEDFDYIIELRENENQEIRYEEMKKH
;
A
#
# COMPACT_ATOMS: atom_id res chain seq x y z
N GLN A 1 -30.44 -8.78 0.49
CA GLN A 1 -29.21 -8.38 1.22
C GLN A 1 -28.13 -9.46 1.16
N ILE A 2 -28.46 -10.71 1.47
CA ILE A 2 -27.55 -11.85 1.39
C ILE A 2 -27.11 -12.13 -0.04
N VAL A 3 -28.01 -12.04 -1.00
CA VAL A 3 -27.72 -12.22 -2.43
C VAL A 3 -26.79 -11.13 -2.94
N LYS A 4 -26.98 -9.89 -2.49
CA LYS A 4 -26.12 -8.77 -2.86
C LYS A 4 -24.69 -8.94 -2.31
N GLU A 5 -24.56 -9.37 -1.05
CA GLU A 5 -23.27 -9.63 -0.42
C GLU A 5 -22.51 -10.78 -1.11
N ILE A 6 -23.20 -11.86 -1.46
CA ILE A 6 -22.61 -12.99 -2.19
C ILE A 6 -22.13 -12.54 -3.57
N ASN A 7 -22.93 -11.76 -4.29
CA ASN A 7 -22.56 -11.25 -5.61
C ASN A 7 -21.35 -10.31 -5.54
N GLU A 8 -21.27 -9.44 -4.54
CA GLU A 8 -20.13 -8.56 -4.33
C GLU A 8 -18.85 -9.35 -4.03
N ILE A 9 -18.94 -10.40 -3.23
CA ILE A 9 -17.80 -11.28 -2.92
C ILE A 9 -17.32 -12.02 -4.17
N GLU A 10 -18.24 -12.55 -4.98
CA GLU A 10 -17.89 -13.23 -6.22
C GLU A 10 -17.28 -12.29 -7.25
N ILE A 11 -17.82 -11.09 -7.41
CA ILE A 11 -17.28 -10.05 -8.30
C ILE A 11 -15.87 -9.67 -7.85
N THR A 12 -15.64 -9.50 -6.56
CA THR A 12 -14.32 -9.17 -6.03
C THR A 12 -13.30 -10.28 -6.28
N LYS A 13 -13.70 -11.54 -6.14
CA LYS A 13 -12.82 -12.70 -6.40
C LYS A 13 -12.44 -12.86 -7.87
N LEU A 14 -13.31 -12.48 -8.79
CA LEU A 14 -13.08 -12.58 -10.23
C LEU A 14 -12.31 -11.39 -10.78
N ARG A 15 -12.30 -10.26 -10.05
CA ARG A 15 -11.77 -8.99 -10.52
C ARG A 15 -10.25 -8.99 -10.71
N VAL A 16 -9.49 -9.65 -9.84
CA VAL A 16 -8.03 -9.68 -9.95
C VAL A 16 -7.55 -10.40 -11.21
N PRO A 17 -8.07 -11.58 -11.58
CA PRO A 17 -7.71 -12.22 -12.85
C PRO A 17 -8.04 -11.36 -14.07
N GLU A 18 -9.21 -10.73 -14.12
CA GLU A 18 -9.60 -9.84 -15.20
C GLU A 18 -8.68 -8.62 -15.31
N LEU A 19 -8.31 -8.04 -14.18
CA LEU A 19 -7.38 -6.93 -14.11
C LEU A 19 -6.01 -7.33 -14.65
N ARG A 20 -5.49 -8.50 -14.26
CA ARG A 20 -4.22 -9.03 -14.75
C ARG A 20 -4.24 -9.19 -16.27
N ASP A 21 -5.32 -9.74 -16.82
CA ASP A 21 -5.47 -9.93 -18.26
C ASP A 21 -5.52 -8.60 -19.01
N ARG A 22 -6.26 -7.63 -18.53
CA ARG A 22 -6.32 -6.29 -19.13
C ARG A 22 -4.97 -5.59 -19.12
N LEU A 23 -4.27 -5.66 -18.00
CA LEU A 23 -2.94 -5.05 -17.87
C LEU A 23 -1.90 -5.77 -18.74
N ALA A 24 -2.00 -7.10 -18.87
CA ALA A 24 -1.12 -7.87 -19.74
C ALA A 24 -1.28 -7.47 -21.20
N VAL A 25 -2.50 -7.24 -21.67
CA VAL A 25 -2.76 -6.74 -23.03
C VAL A 25 -2.13 -5.37 -23.24
N ARG A 26 -2.27 -4.47 -22.26
CA ARG A 26 -1.75 -3.10 -22.35
C ARG A 26 -0.23 -3.03 -22.29
N HIS A 27 0.39 -3.80 -21.42
CA HIS A 27 1.82 -3.74 -21.14
C HIS A 27 2.64 -4.86 -21.80
N GLY A 28 1.99 -5.88 -22.36
CA GLY A 28 2.68 -7.02 -22.96
C GLY A 28 3.32 -7.97 -21.95
N ARG A 29 2.99 -7.83 -20.67
CA ARG A 29 3.54 -8.66 -19.59
C ARG A 29 2.48 -9.01 -18.55
N TYR A 30 2.52 -10.24 -18.07
CA TYR A 30 1.70 -10.66 -16.95
C TYR A 30 2.35 -10.28 -15.62
N ILE A 31 1.51 -9.84 -14.68
CA ILE A 31 1.93 -9.61 -13.30
C ILE A 31 2.32 -10.95 -12.68
N GLU A 32 3.53 -11.05 -12.17
CA GLU A 32 3.99 -12.23 -11.47
C GLU A 32 3.38 -12.31 -10.07
N GLN A 33 2.74 -13.43 -9.77
CA GLN A 33 2.15 -13.71 -8.47
C GLN A 33 3.00 -14.75 -7.76
N ASP A 34 3.22 -14.57 -6.45
CA ASP A 34 3.96 -15.55 -5.67
C ASP A 34 3.19 -16.88 -5.60
N ALA A 35 3.89 -18.00 -5.76
CA ALA A 35 3.29 -19.33 -5.77
C ALA A 35 2.76 -19.74 -4.40
N ASP A 36 3.44 -19.34 -3.34
CA ASP A 36 3.12 -19.73 -1.96
C ASP A 36 2.22 -18.71 -1.25
N ASP A 37 2.28 -17.45 -1.67
CA ASP A 37 1.46 -16.36 -1.12
C ASP A 37 0.72 -15.62 -2.24
N LYS A 38 -0.51 -16.02 -2.48
CA LYS A 38 -1.33 -15.52 -3.60
C LYS A 38 -1.67 -14.03 -3.52
N LYS A 39 -1.50 -13.40 -2.37
CA LYS A 39 -1.69 -11.94 -2.23
C LYS A 39 -0.45 -11.14 -2.58
N THR A 40 0.69 -11.81 -2.79
CA THR A 40 1.98 -11.17 -3.10
C THR A 40 2.21 -11.15 -4.60
N PHE A 41 2.45 -9.95 -5.11
CA PHE A 41 2.72 -9.68 -6.53
C PHE A 41 4.10 -9.07 -6.67
N LYS A 42 4.84 -9.53 -7.68
CA LYS A 42 6.25 -9.16 -7.89
C LYS A 42 6.39 -8.28 -9.12
N PHE A 43 7.15 -7.21 -8.97
CA PHE A 43 7.44 -6.25 -10.04
C PHE A 43 8.93 -5.93 -10.03
N GLU A 44 9.46 -5.64 -11.22
CA GLU A 44 10.80 -5.10 -11.38
C GLU A 44 10.72 -3.63 -11.75
N ARG A 45 11.80 -2.88 -11.50
CA ARG A 45 11.85 -1.44 -11.80
C ARG A 45 11.55 -1.13 -13.26
N GLU A 46 11.94 -1.98 -14.19
CA GLU A 46 11.61 -1.80 -15.61
C GLU A 46 10.11 -1.85 -15.90
N ASP A 47 9.33 -2.44 -14.99
CA ASP A 47 7.87 -2.59 -15.09
C ASP A 47 7.11 -1.59 -14.19
N LEU A 48 7.72 -0.46 -13.84
CA LEU A 48 7.07 0.55 -13.00
C LEU A 48 5.74 1.02 -13.57
N GLY A 49 5.62 1.16 -14.89
CA GLY A 49 4.36 1.52 -15.52
C GLY A 49 3.24 0.51 -15.26
N LEU A 50 3.57 -0.77 -15.30
CA LEU A 50 2.64 -1.85 -14.99
C LEU A 50 2.23 -1.79 -13.50
N LEU A 51 3.19 -1.57 -12.60
CA LEU A 51 2.92 -1.41 -11.17
C LEU A 51 2.01 -0.19 -10.90
N VAL A 52 2.30 0.94 -11.53
CA VAL A 52 1.48 2.16 -11.37
C VAL A 52 0.04 1.90 -11.78
N ASP A 53 -0.18 1.24 -12.92
CA ASP A 53 -1.52 0.92 -13.39
C ASP A 53 -2.22 -0.10 -12.48
N PHE A 54 -1.49 -1.07 -11.96
CA PHE A 54 -2.02 -2.03 -11.00
C PHE A 54 -2.47 -1.33 -9.71
N LEU A 55 -1.63 -0.47 -9.16
CA LEU A 55 -1.96 0.32 -7.97
C LEU A 55 -3.14 1.25 -8.23
N ALA A 56 -3.18 1.92 -9.39
CA ALA A 56 -4.28 2.80 -9.75
C ALA A 56 -5.62 2.07 -9.74
N GLU A 57 -5.67 0.84 -10.26
CA GLU A 57 -6.89 0.04 -10.23
C GLU A 57 -7.30 -0.35 -8.80
N LEU A 58 -6.33 -0.69 -7.96
CA LEU A 58 -6.61 -0.97 -6.55
C LEU A 58 -7.09 0.28 -5.80
N PHE A 59 -6.52 1.44 -6.13
CA PHE A 59 -6.87 2.70 -5.47
C PHE A 59 -8.23 3.27 -5.90
N LYS A 60 -8.79 2.82 -6.99
CA LYS A 60 -10.14 3.19 -7.41
C LYS A 60 -11.23 2.57 -6.55
N GLU A 61 -10.91 1.53 -5.82
CA GLU A 61 -11.84 0.88 -4.91
C GLU A 61 -12.10 1.75 -3.69
N GLU A 62 -13.32 1.68 -3.15
CA GLU A 62 -13.70 2.41 -1.95
C GLU A 62 -13.60 1.49 -0.72
N GLY A 63 -13.52 2.14 0.44
CA GLY A 63 -13.47 1.45 1.71
C GLY A 63 -12.06 1.16 2.20
N HIS A 64 -11.96 0.37 3.24
CA HIS A 64 -10.69 0.00 3.84
C HIS A 64 -9.93 -0.99 2.95
N LYS A 65 -8.66 -0.66 2.69
CA LYS A 65 -7.73 -1.57 2.03
C LYS A 65 -6.34 -1.34 2.60
N LEU A 66 -5.66 -2.42 2.92
CA LEU A 66 -4.30 -2.38 3.45
C LEU A 66 -3.37 -3.06 2.46
N ILE A 67 -2.42 -2.30 1.93
CA ILE A 67 -1.46 -2.75 0.92
C ILE A 67 -0.06 -2.55 1.48
N GLY A 68 0.74 -3.62 1.44
CA GLY A 68 2.16 -3.53 1.78
C GLY A 68 3.02 -3.45 0.53
N ILE A 69 4.07 -2.65 0.57
CA ILE A 69 5.04 -2.58 -0.51
C ILE A 69 6.45 -2.79 0.03
N ARG A 70 7.10 -3.84 -0.45
CA ARG A 70 8.47 -4.21 -0.13
C ARG A 70 9.41 -3.71 -1.22
N GLY A 71 10.57 -3.27 -0.85
CA GLY A 71 11.61 -2.88 -1.80
C GLY A 71 12.73 -2.13 -1.11
N MET A 72 13.92 -2.17 -1.72
CA MET A 72 15.08 -1.44 -1.23
C MET A 72 14.88 0.07 -1.41
N PRO A 73 15.63 0.90 -0.65
CA PRO A 73 15.57 2.35 -0.84
C PRO A 73 15.83 2.75 -2.31
N ARG A 74 15.12 3.75 -2.78
CA ARG A 74 15.25 4.32 -4.14
C ARG A 74 14.83 3.41 -5.29
N VAL A 75 14.19 2.28 -5.01
CA VAL A 75 13.71 1.40 -6.06
C VAL A 75 12.47 1.97 -6.80
N GLY A 76 11.76 2.91 -6.18
CA GLY A 76 10.59 3.57 -6.77
C GLY A 76 9.27 3.29 -6.07
N LYS A 77 9.29 2.85 -4.81
CA LYS A 77 8.07 2.54 -4.05
C LYS A 77 7.15 3.76 -3.91
N THR A 78 7.65 4.82 -3.32
CA THR A 78 6.87 6.05 -3.10
C THR A 78 6.39 6.65 -4.40
N GLU A 79 7.27 6.71 -5.40
CA GLU A 79 6.95 7.22 -6.74
C GLU A 79 5.78 6.46 -7.36
N SER A 80 5.78 5.14 -7.24
CA SER A 80 4.72 4.28 -7.77
C SER A 80 3.39 4.51 -7.06
N ILE A 81 3.41 4.68 -5.74
CA ILE A 81 2.21 4.94 -4.95
C ILE A 81 1.62 6.31 -5.32
N VAL A 82 2.45 7.33 -5.39
CA VAL A 82 2.00 8.69 -5.77
C VAL A 82 1.43 8.69 -7.17
N ALA A 83 2.14 8.10 -8.14
CA ALA A 83 1.67 8.02 -9.52
C ALA A 83 0.35 7.23 -9.63
N GLY A 84 0.24 6.11 -8.93
CA GLY A 84 -1.00 5.33 -8.87
C GLY A 84 -2.16 6.12 -8.28
N SER A 85 -1.90 6.91 -7.24
CA SER A 85 -2.91 7.78 -6.63
C SER A 85 -3.41 8.83 -7.62
N VAL A 86 -2.49 9.49 -8.32
CA VAL A 86 -2.85 10.49 -9.35
C VAL A 86 -3.67 9.85 -10.47
N CYS A 87 -3.25 8.68 -10.96
CA CYS A 87 -3.99 7.97 -12.00
C CYS A 87 -5.39 7.53 -11.54
N ALA A 88 -5.58 7.29 -10.26
CA ALA A 88 -6.87 6.94 -9.67
C ALA A 88 -7.70 8.18 -9.29
N HIS A 89 -7.22 9.38 -9.57
CA HIS A 89 -7.84 10.66 -9.17
C HIS A 89 -8.05 10.77 -7.66
N LYS A 90 -7.08 10.25 -6.89
CA LYS A 90 -7.06 10.34 -5.43
C LYS A 90 -5.89 11.18 -4.96
N ARG A 91 -6.08 11.85 -3.83
CA ARG A 91 -5.01 12.55 -3.13
C ARG A 91 -4.18 11.55 -2.34
N TRP A 92 -2.93 11.87 -2.10
CA TRP A 92 -2.08 11.07 -1.22
C TRP A 92 -1.65 11.89 -0.02
N LEU A 93 -1.43 11.22 1.09
CA LEU A 93 -0.94 11.86 2.30
C LEU A 93 0.10 10.97 2.97
N PHE A 94 1.31 11.48 3.10
CA PHE A 94 2.40 10.79 3.74
C PHE A 94 2.32 11.01 5.25
N ILE A 95 2.26 9.93 6.02
CA ILE A 95 2.24 10.01 7.48
C ILE A 95 3.69 10.10 7.96
N SER A 96 4.13 11.30 8.23
CA SER A 96 5.52 11.61 8.64
C SER A 96 5.54 12.35 9.97
N SER A 97 6.71 12.39 10.59
CA SER A 97 6.92 13.16 11.81
C SER A 97 6.64 14.65 11.63
N THR A 98 6.92 15.18 10.43
CA THR A 98 6.63 16.57 10.09
C THR A 98 5.13 16.83 10.04
N LEU A 99 4.38 15.93 9.43
CA LEU A 99 2.93 16.01 9.37
C LEU A 99 2.34 16.00 10.78
N ILE A 100 2.84 15.15 11.66
CA ILE A 100 2.39 15.02 13.04
C ILE A 100 2.56 16.34 13.78
N LYS A 101 3.69 16.99 13.65
CA LYS A 101 3.95 18.29 14.27
C LYS A 101 2.98 19.38 13.78
N GLN A 102 2.56 19.29 12.53
CA GLN A 102 1.59 20.21 11.94
C GLN A 102 0.16 19.89 12.34
N THR A 103 -0.15 18.61 12.55
CA THR A 103 -1.52 18.13 12.74
C THR A 103 -1.94 18.02 14.20
N VAL A 104 -1.03 17.98 15.15
CA VAL A 104 -1.35 18.05 16.58
C VAL A 104 -2.16 19.32 16.92
N ARG A 105 -2.04 20.36 16.13
CA ARG A 105 -2.78 21.62 16.27
C ARG A 105 -4.06 21.68 15.44
N ARG A 106 -4.25 20.75 14.52
CA ARG A 106 -5.43 20.65 13.68
C ARG A 106 -6.02 19.27 13.84
N SER A 107 -7.21 19.21 14.27
CA SER A 107 -7.96 17.96 14.33
C SER A 107 -8.19 17.46 12.88
N LEU A 108 -7.14 16.91 12.26
CA LEU A 108 -7.17 16.37 10.91
C LEU A 108 -8.22 15.28 10.72
N PHE A 109 -8.70 14.75 11.83
CA PHE A 109 -9.61 13.62 11.84
C PHE A 109 -11.08 14.01 11.88
N LYS A 110 -11.39 15.30 11.96
CA LYS A 110 -12.79 15.77 11.94
C LYS A 110 -13.21 16.15 10.52
N GLY A 111 -13.49 15.14 9.71
CA GLY A 111 -14.15 15.31 8.42
C GLY A 111 -13.25 15.64 7.22
N GLU A 112 -11.94 15.79 7.41
CA GLU A 112 -11.00 16.03 6.32
C GLU A 112 -10.51 14.73 5.66
N TYR A 113 -10.70 13.60 6.32
CA TYR A 113 -10.30 12.29 5.80
C TYR A 113 -11.51 11.57 5.24
N ASP A 114 -11.63 11.64 3.94
CA ASP A 114 -12.62 10.91 3.19
C ASP A 114 -11.97 9.73 2.44
N SER A 115 -12.79 8.97 1.74
CA SER A 115 -12.37 7.86 0.90
C SER A 115 -11.50 8.29 -0.29
N ASN A 116 -11.28 9.59 -0.45
CA ASN A 116 -10.55 10.17 -1.58
C ASN A 116 -9.04 10.28 -1.35
N HIS A 117 -8.55 9.78 -0.23
CA HIS A 117 -7.13 9.81 0.11
C HIS A 117 -6.52 8.41 0.12
N VAL A 118 -5.28 8.34 -0.34
CA VAL A 118 -4.38 7.20 -0.13
C VAL A 118 -3.38 7.61 0.94
N TYR A 119 -3.36 6.90 2.05
CA TYR A 119 -2.44 7.19 3.15
C TYR A 119 -1.19 6.33 3.00
N ILE A 120 -0.03 6.96 3.07
CA ILE A 120 1.26 6.31 2.91
C ILE A 120 1.98 6.30 4.25
N ILE A 121 2.27 5.11 4.75
CA ILE A 121 2.93 4.91 6.05
C ILE A 121 4.29 4.27 5.79
N ASP A 122 5.35 4.88 6.30
CA ASP A 122 6.67 4.25 6.28
C ASP A 122 6.82 3.34 7.50
N GLY A 123 6.83 2.03 7.27
CA GLY A 123 6.91 1.03 8.32
C GLY A 123 8.24 1.03 9.05
N ALA A 124 9.34 1.40 8.37
CA ALA A 124 10.66 1.50 8.99
C ALA A 124 10.73 2.70 9.93
N VAL A 125 10.20 3.85 9.51
CA VAL A 125 10.12 5.06 10.34
C VAL A 125 9.22 4.80 11.55
N THR A 126 8.06 4.20 11.34
CA THR A 126 7.12 3.88 12.41
C THR A 126 7.72 2.91 13.44
N ALA A 127 8.50 1.93 12.98
CA ALA A 127 9.17 0.98 13.88
C ALA A 127 10.24 1.63 14.76
N ARG A 128 10.89 2.70 14.26
CA ARG A 128 11.93 3.43 15.01
C ARG A 128 11.38 4.57 15.86
N GLU A 129 10.21 5.07 15.50
CA GLU A 129 9.63 6.25 16.13
C GLU A 129 9.03 5.92 17.48
N LEU A 130 9.60 6.47 18.54
CA LEU A 130 9.14 6.27 19.91
C LEU A 130 8.14 7.33 20.35
N ASN A 131 7.86 8.33 19.52
CA ASN A 131 6.91 9.40 19.83
C ASN A 131 5.48 8.83 19.92
N PRO A 132 4.82 8.93 21.11
CA PRO A 132 3.46 8.43 21.27
C PRO A 132 2.45 9.08 20.31
N GLU A 133 2.65 10.34 19.95
CA GLU A 133 1.78 11.06 19.02
C GLU A 133 1.84 10.45 17.61
N HIS A 134 3.02 10.05 17.17
CA HIS A 134 3.20 9.37 15.88
C HIS A 134 2.44 8.03 15.88
N GLN A 135 2.63 7.24 16.92
CA GLN A 135 1.99 5.93 17.00
C GLN A 135 0.47 6.04 17.10
N GLU A 136 -0.03 7.04 17.81
CA GLU A 136 -1.46 7.30 17.88
C GLU A 136 -2.03 7.71 16.53
N LEU A 137 -1.35 8.59 15.80
CA LEU A 137 -1.76 9.00 14.45
C LEU A 137 -1.81 7.80 13.51
N VAL A 138 -0.78 6.95 13.52
CA VAL A 138 -0.77 5.73 12.69
C VAL A 138 -1.96 4.84 13.04
N ARG A 139 -2.24 4.63 14.32
CA ARG A 139 -3.40 3.82 14.75
C ARG A 139 -4.71 4.40 14.25
N GLU A 140 -4.89 5.71 14.32
CA GLU A 140 -6.09 6.38 13.83
C GLU A 140 -6.24 6.24 12.32
N VAL A 141 -5.15 6.46 11.57
CA VAL A 141 -5.16 6.30 10.12
C VAL A 141 -5.53 4.87 9.72
N MET A 142 -5.04 3.89 10.45
CA MET A 142 -5.32 2.47 10.16
C MET A 142 -6.80 2.12 10.34
N THR A 143 -7.55 2.86 11.14
CA THR A 143 -8.99 2.63 11.33
C THR A 143 -9.88 3.32 10.29
N LEU A 144 -9.32 4.18 9.46
CA LEU A 144 -10.11 4.93 8.48
C LEU A 144 -10.61 4.02 7.34
N PRO A 145 -11.82 4.29 6.82
CA PRO A 145 -12.37 3.53 5.69
C PRO A 145 -11.76 3.98 4.36
N SER A 146 -10.46 3.91 4.24
CA SER A 146 -9.70 4.40 3.10
C SER A 146 -8.54 3.45 2.80
N ILE A 147 -7.81 3.74 1.72
CA ILE A 147 -6.66 2.94 1.30
C ILE A 147 -5.42 3.37 2.07
N LYS A 148 -4.74 2.41 2.68
CA LYS A 148 -3.45 2.60 3.34
C LYS A 148 -2.40 1.75 2.63
N VAL A 149 -1.27 2.37 2.30
CA VAL A 149 -0.12 1.69 1.74
C VAL A 149 1.02 1.81 2.74
N VAL A 150 1.52 0.67 3.18
CA VAL A 150 2.61 0.59 4.16
C VAL A 150 3.89 0.19 3.43
N GLU A 151 4.87 1.08 3.40
CA GLU A 151 6.21 0.76 2.95
C GLU A 151 6.92 -0.03 4.05
N HIS A 152 7.64 -1.07 3.69
CA HIS A 152 8.29 -2.00 4.62
C HIS A 152 7.30 -2.63 5.60
N PRO A 153 6.29 -3.35 5.10
CA PRO A 153 5.25 -3.93 5.95
C PRO A 153 5.79 -4.90 7.00
N ASP A 154 6.86 -5.62 6.69
CA ASP A 154 7.48 -6.57 7.63
C ASP A 154 8.05 -5.88 8.87
N LEU A 155 8.60 -4.67 8.71
CA LEU A 155 9.06 -3.86 9.84
C LEU A 155 7.90 -3.24 10.60
N PHE A 156 6.86 -2.84 9.88
CA PHE A 156 5.66 -2.27 10.47
C PHE A 156 4.98 -3.23 11.44
N VAL A 157 4.81 -4.50 11.06
CA VAL A 157 4.15 -5.49 11.90
C VAL A 157 4.97 -5.86 13.14
N GLU A 158 6.29 -5.67 13.12
CA GLU A 158 7.13 -5.88 14.31
C GLU A 158 6.81 -4.90 15.43
N SER A 159 6.37 -3.71 15.11
CA SER A 159 6.14 -2.61 16.08
C SER A 159 4.67 -2.27 16.31
N CYS A 160 3.77 -2.78 15.51
CA CYS A 160 2.35 -2.49 15.56
C CYS A 160 1.53 -3.76 15.79
N ASN A 161 0.29 -3.57 16.21
CA ASN A 161 -0.61 -4.66 16.55
C ASN A 161 -1.30 -5.24 15.30
N TYR A 162 -0.53 -5.44 14.23
CA TYR A 162 -0.98 -5.99 12.97
C TYR A 162 -0.12 -7.19 12.59
N ASN A 163 -0.68 -8.07 11.76
CA ASN A 163 -0.01 -9.24 11.21
C ASN A 163 0.06 -9.15 9.70
N MET A 164 0.93 -9.95 9.09
CA MET A 164 1.02 -9.99 7.63
C MET A 164 -0.29 -10.43 6.97
N GLU A 165 -1.09 -11.24 7.66
CA GLU A 165 -2.42 -11.68 7.19
C GLU A 165 -3.45 -10.54 7.08
N ASP A 166 -3.23 -9.44 7.77
CA ASP A 166 -4.13 -8.26 7.71
C ASP A 166 -3.99 -7.49 6.39
N PHE A 167 -2.90 -7.70 5.66
CA PHE A 167 -2.70 -7.07 4.37
C PHE A 167 -3.54 -7.75 3.28
N ASP A 168 -4.23 -6.94 2.49
CA ASP A 168 -5.01 -7.42 1.34
C ASP A 168 -4.10 -7.76 0.16
N TYR A 169 -3.05 -6.97 -0.03
CA TYR A 169 -2.06 -7.17 -1.08
C TYR A 169 -0.67 -6.85 -0.55
N ILE A 170 0.30 -7.61 -1.00
CA ILE A 170 1.72 -7.35 -0.80
C ILE A 170 2.38 -7.18 -2.17
N ILE A 171 3.09 -6.09 -2.34
CA ILE A 171 3.84 -5.81 -3.56
C ILE A 171 5.32 -5.88 -3.25
N GLU A 172 6.05 -6.62 -4.06
CA GLU A 172 7.50 -6.65 -4.01
C GLU A 172 8.04 -5.94 -5.24
N LEU A 173 8.79 -4.86 -5.02
CA LEU A 173 9.44 -4.10 -6.10
C LEU A 173 10.94 -4.24 -5.97
N ARG A 174 11.56 -4.79 -7.00
CA ARG A 174 12.99 -5.03 -7.08
C ARG A 174 13.61 -4.27 -8.25
N GLU A 175 14.87 -3.91 -8.12
CA GLU A 175 15.67 -3.33 -9.21
C GLU A 175 15.73 -4.30 -10.39
N ASN A 176 15.93 -5.59 -10.09
CA ASN A 176 15.96 -6.70 -11.03
C ASN A 176 15.60 -8.00 -10.28
N GLU A 177 15.44 -9.09 -11.00
CA GLU A 177 15.02 -10.38 -10.44
C GLU A 177 15.98 -10.95 -9.38
N ASN A 178 17.24 -10.52 -9.39
CA ASN A 178 18.28 -11.01 -8.49
C ASN A 178 18.47 -10.17 -7.24
N GLN A 179 17.80 -9.01 -7.14
CA GLN A 179 17.92 -8.16 -5.98
C GLN A 179 17.26 -8.78 -4.76
N GLU A 180 17.99 -8.85 -3.65
CA GLU A 180 17.43 -9.23 -2.36
C GLU A 180 16.91 -8.01 -1.61
N ILE A 181 15.77 -8.18 -0.93
CA ILE A 181 15.22 -7.16 -0.06
C ILE A 181 15.76 -7.39 1.34
N ARG A 182 16.63 -6.50 1.81
CA ARG A 182 17.34 -6.62 3.10
C ARG A 182 16.81 -5.58 4.09
N TYR A 183 16.05 -6.02 5.06
CA TYR A 183 15.46 -5.14 6.07
C TYR A 183 16.47 -4.53 7.03
N GLU A 184 17.59 -5.21 7.28
CA GLU A 184 18.65 -4.74 8.17
C GLU A 184 19.28 -3.42 7.71
N GLU A 185 19.43 -3.24 6.40
CA GLU A 185 19.92 -1.99 5.82
C GLU A 185 18.92 -0.85 6.00
N MET A 186 17.63 -1.14 6.00
CA MET A 186 16.57 -0.16 6.17
C MET A 186 16.43 0.29 7.63
N LYS A 187 16.74 -0.58 8.59
CA LYS A 187 16.72 -0.24 10.02
C LYS A 187 17.78 0.77 10.41
N LYS A 188 18.84 0.93 9.61
CA LYS A 188 19.95 1.85 9.86
C LYS A 188 19.71 3.26 9.32
N HIS A 189 18.73 3.44 8.51
CA HIS A 189 18.36 4.72 7.92
C HIS A 189 17.09 5.29 8.55
#